data_11ed0a7bc05298473e4d9f62121b22c9
#
_entry.id   11ed0a7bc05298473e4d9f62121b22c9
#
_cell.length_a   1.000
_cell.length_b   1.000
_cell.length_c   1.000
_cell.angle_alpha   90.00
_cell.angle_beta   90.00
_cell.angle_gamma   90.00
#
_symmetry.space_group_name_H-M   'P 1'
#
loop_
_entity.id
_entity.type
_entity.pdbx_description
1 polymer ?
#
loop_
_entity_poly.entity_id
_entity_poly.type
_entity_poly.pdbx_seq_one_letter_code
_entity_poly.pdbx_strand_id
1 'polypeptide(L)'
;GLPAGIIAAVKRNSWFDHGVMTVSLTGYSMPIFWWGLLLIMLFSVYLGVTPVSGRLDVIHYVEPVTGFLLIDALMSEEKGAFVSALQHLILPAIVLGTNPLAVVARMTRSAMLEVLGEDYIRTARAKGLAPFRVVAVHALRNALIPVVTVIGLQVGVLFTGAILTETIFSWPGVGKWLIAAIHPRDSPVPP
;
A
#
# COMPACT_ATOMS: atom_id res chain seq x y z
N GLY A 1 2.95 -0.63 7.22
CA GLY A 1 2.49 0.36 8.20
C GLY A 1 2.60 -0.13 9.64
N LEU A 2 1.90 -1.22 10.01
CA LEU A 2 1.83 -1.73 11.38
C LEU A 2 3.20 -2.00 12.02
N PRO A 3 4.09 -2.85 11.45
CA PRO A 3 5.39 -3.13 12.07
C PRO A 3 6.25 -1.88 12.22
N ALA A 4 6.26 -1.02 11.21
CA ALA A 4 7.03 0.23 11.25
C ALA A 4 6.54 1.16 12.38
N GLY A 5 5.23 1.32 12.56
CA GLY A 5 4.64 2.11 13.64
C GLY A 5 4.93 1.55 15.04
N ILE A 6 4.89 0.22 15.21
CA ILE A 6 5.23 -0.44 16.48
C ILE A 6 6.70 -0.19 16.84
N ILE A 7 7.62 -0.43 15.90
CA ILE A 7 9.06 -0.26 16.14
C ILE A 7 9.39 1.22 16.41
N ALA A 8 8.76 2.15 15.66
CA ALA A 8 8.91 3.58 15.88
C ALA A 8 8.44 4.00 17.29
N ALA A 9 7.34 3.45 17.80
CA ALA A 9 6.85 3.72 19.15
C ALA A 9 7.78 3.15 20.24
N VAL A 10 8.26 1.92 20.07
CA VAL A 10 9.17 1.26 21.01
C VAL A 10 10.53 1.96 21.06
N LYS A 11 11.02 2.40 19.89
CA LYS A 11 12.26 3.16 19.73
C LYS A 11 12.00 4.67 19.63
N ARG A 12 11.12 5.19 20.46
CA ARG A 12 10.73 6.61 20.47
C ARG A 12 11.95 7.55 20.45
N ASN A 13 11.86 8.61 19.67
CA ASN A 13 12.91 9.64 19.50
C ASN A 13 14.24 9.11 18.93
N SER A 14 14.25 7.92 18.34
CA SER A 14 15.42 7.39 17.61
C SER A 14 15.44 7.88 16.16
N TRP A 15 16.57 7.71 15.49
CA TRP A 15 16.69 7.95 14.05
C TRP A 15 15.70 7.12 13.22
N PHE A 16 15.38 5.91 13.67
CA PHE A 16 14.37 5.07 13.03
C PHE A 16 12.98 5.68 13.14
N ASP A 17 12.60 6.18 14.32
CA ASP A 17 11.33 6.85 14.55
C ASP A 17 11.19 8.10 13.66
N HIS A 18 12.19 8.97 13.67
CA HIS A 18 12.20 10.14 12.81
C HIS A 18 12.17 9.77 11.32
N GLY A 19 12.93 8.77 10.90
CA GLY A 19 12.94 8.28 9.52
C GLY A 19 11.56 7.76 9.07
N VAL A 20 10.92 6.91 9.87
CA VAL A 20 9.56 6.39 9.56
C VAL A 20 8.55 7.53 9.48
N MET A 21 8.61 8.50 10.40
CA MET A 21 7.67 9.63 10.40
C MET A 21 7.91 10.56 9.21
N THR A 22 9.17 10.87 8.87
CA THR A 22 9.50 11.70 7.71
C THR A 22 9.05 11.05 6.40
N VAL A 23 9.38 9.78 6.19
CA VAL A 23 8.95 9.03 4.99
C VAL A 23 7.42 8.96 4.90
N SER A 24 6.74 8.73 6.04
CA SER A 24 5.28 8.72 6.09
C SER A 24 4.68 10.06 5.75
N LEU A 25 5.22 11.17 6.27
CA LEU A 25 4.75 12.52 5.96
C LEU A 25 4.97 12.87 4.49
N THR A 26 6.14 12.58 3.96
CA THR A 26 6.48 12.81 2.55
C THR A 26 5.54 12.03 1.63
N GLY A 27 5.39 10.73 1.86
CA GLY A 27 4.51 9.88 1.05
C GLY A 27 3.03 10.27 1.12
N TYR A 28 2.56 10.75 2.28
CA TYR A 28 1.19 11.25 2.43
C TYR A 28 0.95 12.58 1.73
N SER A 29 1.96 13.45 1.70
CA SER A 29 1.85 14.81 1.13
C SER A 29 1.91 14.83 -0.40
N MET A 30 2.38 13.76 -1.03
CA MET A 30 2.51 13.70 -2.47
C MET A 30 1.20 13.27 -3.14
N PRO A 31 0.71 14.02 -4.16
CA PRO A 31 -0.41 13.56 -4.97
C PRO A 31 -0.07 12.22 -5.65
N ILE A 32 -1.03 11.28 -5.63
CA ILE A 32 -0.83 9.91 -6.12
C ILE A 32 -0.33 9.88 -7.58
N PHE A 33 -0.87 10.76 -8.44
CA PHE A 33 -0.46 10.83 -9.84
C PHE A 33 1.00 11.30 -10.00
N TRP A 34 1.41 12.28 -9.22
CA TRP A 34 2.77 12.82 -9.28
C TRP A 34 3.79 11.80 -8.77
N TRP A 35 3.44 11.12 -7.67
CA TRP A 35 4.24 10.04 -7.11
C TRP A 35 4.41 8.89 -8.12
N GLY A 36 3.32 8.48 -8.80
CA GLY A 36 3.35 7.46 -9.84
C GLY A 36 4.27 7.83 -11.00
N LEU A 37 4.18 9.07 -11.50
CA LEU A 37 5.03 9.55 -12.60
C LEU A 37 6.51 9.60 -12.20
N LEU A 38 6.84 10.04 -11.00
CA LEU A 38 8.23 10.04 -10.51
C LEU A 38 8.81 8.63 -10.42
N LEU A 39 8.04 7.65 -9.94
CA LEU A 39 8.49 6.27 -9.85
C LEU A 39 8.67 5.65 -11.24
N ILE A 40 7.76 5.90 -12.19
CA ILE A 40 7.91 5.47 -13.58
C ILE A 40 9.18 6.06 -14.16
N MET A 41 9.40 7.38 -14.02
CA MET A 41 10.57 8.05 -14.56
C MET A 41 11.87 7.45 -13.99
N LEU A 42 11.91 7.20 -12.68
CA LEU A 42 13.10 6.67 -12.02
C LEU A 42 13.31 5.18 -12.35
N PHE A 43 12.33 4.33 -12.08
CA PHE A 43 12.50 2.87 -12.16
C PHE A 43 12.33 2.30 -13.54
N SER A 44 11.40 2.85 -14.34
CA SER A 44 11.12 2.30 -15.67
C SER A 44 11.98 2.97 -16.75
N VAL A 45 12.09 4.31 -16.73
CA VAL A 45 12.78 5.03 -17.80
C VAL A 45 14.28 5.13 -17.53
N TYR A 46 14.68 5.56 -16.32
CA TYR A 46 16.10 5.78 -16.02
C TYR A 46 16.85 4.49 -15.65
N LEU A 47 16.28 3.67 -14.78
CA LEU A 47 16.92 2.43 -14.33
C LEU A 47 16.57 1.21 -15.19
N GLY A 48 15.46 1.23 -15.94
CA GLY A 48 15.05 0.13 -16.80
C GLY A 48 14.72 -1.19 -16.06
N VAL A 49 14.37 -1.11 -14.77
CA VAL A 49 14.15 -2.32 -13.95
C VAL A 49 12.68 -2.75 -13.85
N THR A 50 11.77 -1.86 -14.23
CA THR A 50 10.33 -2.13 -14.23
C THR A 50 9.70 -1.66 -15.53
N PRO A 51 8.60 -2.30 -15.98
CA PRO A 51 7.85 -1.83 -17.14
C PRO A 51 7.16 -0.50 -16.86
N VAL A 52 6.90 0.28 -17.91
CA VAL A 52 6.25 1.60 -17.82
C VAL A 52 4.75 1.47 -17.56
N SER A 53 4.09 0.52 -18.23
CA SER A 53 2.63 0.40 -18.24
C SER A 53 2.17 -1.01 -18.63
N GLY A 54 0.87 -1.28 -18.47
CA GLY A 54 0.29 -2.58 -18.75
C GLY A 54 0.31 -3.52 -17.55
N ARG A 55 -0.15 -4.75 -17.76
CA ARG A 55 -0.18 -5.79 -16.71
C ARG A 55 0.69 -7.01 -17.03
N LEU A 56 1.14 -7.13 -18.28
CA LEU A 56 1.96 -8.21 -18.78
C LEU A 56 2.71 -7.71 -20.01
N ASP A 57 3.90 -8.23 -20.25
CA ASP A 57 4.65 -7.93 -21.48
C ASP A 57 3.91 -8.51 -22.69
N VAL A 58 3.95 -7.80 -23.83
CA VAL A 58 3.28 -8.19 -25.08
C VAL A 58 3.79 -9.48 -25.68
N ILE A 59 4.98 -9.94 -25.27
CA ILE A 59 5.57 -11.20 -25.73
C ILE A 59 4.97 -12.43 -25.03
N HIS A 60 4.27 -12.23 -23.90
CA HIS A 60 3.67 -13.31 -23.13
C HIS A 60 2.16 -13.30 -23.31
N TYR A 61 1.60 -14.49 -23.57
CA TYR A 61 0.17 -14.71 -23.57
C TYR A 61 -0.22 -15.70 -22.46
N VAL A 62 -1.10 -15.26 -21.58
CA VAL A 62 -1.64 -16.08 -20.48
C VAL A 62 -3.15 -16.18 -20.67
N GLU A 63 -3.63 -17.41 -20.82
CA GLU A 63 -5.07 -17.68 -20.92
C GLU A 63 -5.74 -17.40 -19.56
N PRO A 64 -6.83 -16.61 -19.51
CA PRO A 64 -7.53 -16.30 -18.27
C PRO A 64 -8.37 -17.50 -17.82
N VAL A 65 -7.89 -18.26 -16.84
CA VAL A 65 -8.59 -19.42 -16.25
C VAL A 65 -9.35 -18.99 -14.99
N THR A 66 -8.66 -18.33 -14.07
CA THR A 66 -9.24 -17.87 -12.79
C THR A 66 -9.67 -16.40 -12.83
N GLY A 67 -9.17 -15.64 -13.80
CA GLY A 67 -9.31 -14.20 -13.89
C GLY A 67 -8.30 -13.41 -13.04
N PHE A 68 -7.48 -14.07 -12.24
CA PHE A 68 -6.38 -13.45 -11.49
C PHE A 68 -5.06 -13.69 -12.23
N LEU A 69 -4.56 -12.64 -12.90
CA LEU A 69 -3.39 -12.75 -13.77
C LEU A 69 -2.18 -13.45 -13.12
N LEU A 70 -1.88 -13.17 -11.85
CA LEU A 70 -0.74 -13.80 -11.18
C LEU A 70 -0.94 -15.30 -10.98
N ILE A 71 -2.17 -15.73 -10.69
CA ILE A 71 -2.51 -17.15 -10.54
C ILE A 71 -2.47 -17.82 -11.91
N ASP A 72 -3.10 -17.21 -12.90
CA ASP A 72 -3.15 -17.72 -14.28
C ASP A 72 -1.74 -17.81 -14.88
N ALA A 73 -0.89 -16.80 -14.63
CA ALA A 73 0.51 -16.81 -15.07
C ALA A 73 1.37 -17.88 -14.37
N LEU A 74 1.05 -18.19 -13.11
CA LEU A 74 1.73 -19.28 -12.38
C LEU A 74 1.30 -20.66 -12.88
N MET A 75 0.04 -20.80 -13.31
CA MET A 75 -0.52 -22.04 -13.85
C MET A 75 -0.20 -22.25 -15.33
N SER A 76 0.19 -21.20 -16.04
CA SER A 76 0.54 -21.26 -17.46
C SER A 76 1.89 -21.95 -17.67
N GLU A 77 2.05 -22.61 -18.82
CA GLU A 77 3.33 -23.18 -19.26
C GLU A 77 4.30 -22.11 -19.81
N GLU A 78 3.85 -20.86 -19.89
CA GLU A 78 4.59 -19.73 -20.46
C GLU A 78 5.72 -19.28 -19.52
N LYS A 79 6.96 -19.65 -19.87
CA LYS A 79 8.13 -19.32 -19.06
C LYS A 79 8.36 -17.80 -19.02
N GLY A 80 8.38 -17.25 -17.81
CA GLY A 80 8.61 -15.82 -17.58
C GLY A 80 7.35 -14.97 -17.43
N ALA A 81 6.17 -15.46 -17.79
CA ALA A 81 4.91 -14.74 -17.67
C ALA A 81 4.63 -14.28 -16.22
N PHE A 82 4.86 -15.17 -15.24
CA PHE A 82 4.69 -14.81 -13.82
C PHE A 82 5.63 -13.70 -13.36
N VAL A 83 6.91 -13.74 -13.77
CA VAL A 83 7.89 -12.72 -13.41
C VAL A 83 7.51 -11.38 -14.08
N SER A 84 7.12 -11.43 -15.35
CA SER A 84 6.63 -10.25 -16.07
C SER A 84 5.41 -9.64 -15.39
N ALA A 85 4.39 -10.44 -15.07
CA ALA A 85 3.20 -9.97 -14.35
C ALA A 85 3.55 -9.35 -12.98
N LEU A 86 4.48 -9.93 -12.25
CA LEU A 86 4.94 -9.41 -10.96
C LEU A 86 5.67 -8.05 -11.13
N GLN A 87 6.54 -7.92 -12.13
CA GLN A 87 7.25 -6.66 -12.42
C GLN A 87 6.29 -5.53 -12.76
N HIS A 88 5.23 -5.81 -13.54
CA HIS A 88 4.19 -4.83 -13.86
C HIS A 88 3.38 -4.40 -12.63
N LEU A 89 3.25 -5.24 -11.62
CA LEU A 89 2.49 -4.95 -10.41
C LEU A 89 3.26 -4.12 -9.37
N ILE A 90 4.60 -4.15 -9.38
CA ILE A 90 5.44 -3.52 -8.34
C ILE A 90 5.14 -2.02 -8.19
N LEU A 91 5.26 -1.24 -9.26
CA LEU A 91 5.08 0.21 -9.18
C LEU A 91 3.63 0.61 -8.83
N PRO A 92 2.58 0.05 -9.48
CA PRO A 92 1.20 0.31 -9.07
C PRO A 92 0.94 -0.01 -7.60
N ALA A 93 1.46 -1.13 -7.08
CA ALA A 93 1.29 -1.52 -5.69
C ALA A 93 1.99 -0.55 -4.71
N ILE A 94 3.19 -0.08 -5.04
CA ILE A 94 3.91 0.92 -4.25
C ILE A 94 3.14 2.23 -4.23
N VAL A 95 2.70 2.73 -5.39
CA VAL A 95 1.97 4.00 -5.50
C VAL A 95 0.68 3.96 -4.72
N LEU A 96 -0.13 2.92 -4.94
CA LEU A 96 -1.41 2.75 -4.26
C LEU A 96 -1.25 2.53 -2.77
N GLY A 97 -0.23 1.78 -2.36
CA GLY A 97 0.02 1.41 -0.97
C GLY A 97 0.68 2.49 -0.12
N THR A 98 1.36 3.48 -0.71
CA THR A 98 2.16 4.48 0.03
C THR A 98 1.31 5.28 1.00
N ASN A 99 0.15 5.80 0.57
CA ASN A 99 -0.72 6.62 1.42
C ASN A 99 -1.32 5.84 2.60
N PRO A 100 -2.01 4.69 2.40
CA PRO A 100 -2.51 3.88 3.49
C PRO A 100 -1.41 3.42 4.46
N LEU A 101 -0.26 3.07 3.92
CA LEU A 101 0.89 2.61 4.71
C LEU A 101 1.40 3.71 5.65
N ALA A 102 1.47 4.94 5.16
CA ALA A 102 1.87 6.12 5.92
C ALA A 102 0.86 6.45 7.04
N VAL A 103 -0.44 6.41 6.74
CA VAL A 103 -1.51 6.68 7.70
C VAL A 103 -1.52 5.62 8.81
N VAL A 104 -1.45 4.34 8.44
CA VAL A 104 -1.42 3.22 9.39
C VAL A 104 -0.17 3.27 10.26
N ALA A 105 1.01 3.59 9.72
CA ALA A 105 2.25 3.71 10.50
C ALA A 105 2.15 4.80 11.57
N ARG A 106 1.68 5.99 11.20
CA ARG A 106 1.49 7.11 12.15
C ARG A 106 0.47 6.79 13.23
N MET A 107 -0.69 6.24 12.83
CA MET A 107 -1.74 5.89 13.78
C MET A 107 -1.28 4.81 14.76
N THR A 108 -0.60 3.78 14.25
CA THR A 108 -0.03 2.72 15.09
C THR A 108 0.98 3.27 16.09
N ARG A 109 1.89 4.16 15.61
CA ARG A 109 2.87 4.79 16.51
C ARG A 109 2.17 5.60 17.60
N SER A 110 1.19 6.43 17.26
CA SER A 110 0.46 7.27 18.22
C SER A 110 -0.27 6.43 19.26
N ALA A 111 -1.05 5.45 18.82
CA ALA A 111 -1.79 4.55 19.70
C ALA A 111 -0.87 3.71 20.60
N MET A 112 0.25 3.24 20.07
CA MET A 112 1.25 2.51 20.86
C MET A 112 1.91 3.39 21.92
N LEU A 113 2.24 4.65 21.61
CA LEU A 113 2.84 5.57 22.58
C LEU A 113 1.88 5.91 23.72
N GLU A 114 0.60 6.11 23.42
CA GLU A 114 -0.45 6.35 24.41
C GLU A 114 -0.56 5.15 25.35
N VAL A 115 -0.76 3.97 24.81
CA VAL A 115 -0.91 2.73 25.59
C VAL A 115 0.34 2.40 26.40
N LEU A 116 1.54 2.60 25.85
CA LEU A 116 2.81 2.36 26.57
C LEU A 116 3.02 3.30 27.77
N GLY A 117 2.27 4.41 27.85
CA GLY A 117 2.23 5.35 28.95
C GLY A 117 1.31 4.96 30.11
N GLU A 118 0.40 4.01 29.89
CA GLU A 118 -0.64 3.61 30.83
C GLU A 118 -0.09 2.88 32.08
N ASP A 119 -0.79 3.05 33.20
CA ASP A 119 -0.37 2.49 34.51
C ASP A 119 -0.36 0.97 34.55
N TYR A 120 -1.25 0.30 33.81
CA TYR A 120 -1.24 -1.17 33.74
C TYR A 120 0.02 -1.70 33.02
N ILE A 121 0.59 -0.94 32.07
CA ILE A 121 1.86 -1.28 31.44
C ILE A 121 3.03 -1.11 32.42
N ARG A 122 2.99 -0.07 33.27
CA ARG A 122 3.98 0.11 34.35
C ARG A 122 3.91 -1.03 35.32
N THR A 123 2.69 -1.45 35.71
CA THR A 123 2.46 -2.61 36.58
C THR A 123 2.97 -3.90 35.95
N ALA A 124 2.76 -4.12 34.67
CA ALA A 124 3.24 -5.31 33.95
C ALA A 124 4.78 -5.36 33.96
N ARG A 125 5.46 -4.23 33.77
CA ARG A 125 6.92 -4.13 33.86
C ARG A 125 7.40 -4.36 35.30
N ALA A 126 6.74 -3.80 36.30
CA ALA A 126 7.10 -3.97 37.71
C ALA A 126 6.98 -5.44 38.16
N LYS A 127 6.07 -6.21 37.57
CA LYS A 127 5.94 -7.67 37.77
C LYS A 127 7.02 -8.49 37.05
N GLY A 128 7.99 -7.87 36.39
CA GLY A 128 9.11 -8.55 35.73
C GLY A 128 8.76 -9.22 34.40
N LEU A 129 7.66 -8.83 33.74
CA LEU A 129 7.31 -9.39 32.44
C LEU A 129 8.34 -8.99 31.38
N ALA A 130 8.71 -9.92 30.52
CA ALA A 130 9.66 -9.69 29.44
C ALA A 130 9.18 -8.54 28.51
N PRO A 131 10.07 -7.63 28.08
CA PRO A 131 9.72 -6.46 27.27
C PRO A 131 8.88 -6.82 26.03
N PHE A 132 9.21 -7.91 25.34
CA PHE A 132 8.47 -8.38 24.18
C PHE A 132 7.01 -8.72 24.55
N ARG A 133 6.77 -9.39 25.69
CA ARG A 133 5.43 -9.74 26.14
C ARG A 133 4.63 -8.49 26.51
N VAL A 134 5.26 -7.50 27.14
CA VAL A 134 4.61 -6.21 27.45
C VAL A 134 4.18 -5.50 26.17
N VAL A 135 5.04 -5.46 25.17
CA VAL A 135 4.74 -4.79 23.89
C VAL A 135 3.71 -5.57 23.07
N ALA A 136 3.94 -6.87 22.82
CA ALA A 136 3.13 -7.64 21.88
C ALA A 136 1.76 -8.05 22.44
N VAL A 137 1.67 -8.34 23.75
CA VAL A 137 0.42 -8.83 24.35
C VAL A 137 -0.35 -7.71 25.03
N HIS A 138 0.32 -6.89 25.84
CA HIS A 138 -0.38 -5.90 26.67
C HIS A 138 -0.58 -4.57 25.93
N ALA A 139 0.45 -4.06 25.23
CA ALA A 139 0.33 -2.77 24.56
C ALA A 139 -0.35 -2.89 23.20
N LEU A 140 0.13 -3.78 22.32
CA LEU A 140 -0.35 -3.88 20.95
C LEU A 140 -1.85 -4.22 20.88
N ARG A 141 -2.33 -5.14 21.71
CA ARG A 141 -3.74 -5.53 21.71
C ARG A 141 -4.69 -4.35 21.92
N ASN A 142 -4.34 -3.44 22.83
CA ASN A 142 -5.16 -2.25 23.10
C ASN A 142 -4.93 -1.15 22.04
N ALA A 143 -3.69 -0.98 21.60
CA ALA A 143 -3.36 -0.02 20.55
C ALA A 143 -3.97 -0.37 19.18
N LEU A 144 -4.30 -1.63 18.93
CA LEU A 144 -4.94 -2.06 17.68
C LEU A 144 -6.37 -1.54 17.51
N ILE A 145 -7.09 -1.21 18.57
CA ILE A 145 -8.49 -0.78 18.48
C ILE A 145 -8.66 0.42 17.52
N PRO A 146 -8.01 1.57 17.72
CA PRO A 146 -8.11 2.69 16.79
C PRO A 146 -7.43 2.40 15.44
N VAL A 147 -6.40 1.54 15.43
CA VAL A 147 -5.66 1.21 14.21
C VAL A 147 -6.51 0.40 13.24
N VAL A 148 -7.28 -0.59 13.72
CA VAL A 148 -8.19 -1.39 12.89
C VAL A 148 -9.28 -0.51 12.27
N THR A 149 -9.81 0.45 13.01
CA THR A 149 -10.77 1.42 12.48
C THR A 149 -10.17 2.22 11.32
N VAL A 150 -8.93 2.71 11.50
CA VAL A 150 -8.23 3.46 10.45
C VAL A 150 -7.94 2.57 9.23
N ILE A 151 -7.53 1.32 9.42
CA ILE A 151 -7.34 0.36 8.32
C ILE A 151 -8.64 0.19 7.54
N GLY A 152 -9.78 0.04 8.22
CA GLY A 152 -11.09 -0.06 7.57
C GLY A 152 -11.42 1.17 6.71
N LEU A 153 -11.15 2.37 7.21
CA LEU A 153 -11.33 3.61 6.43
C LEU A 153 -10.38 3.68 5.22
N GLN A 154 -9.14 3.20 5.36
CA GLN A 154 -8.18 3.18 4.25
C GLN A 154 -8.59 2.25 3.11
N VAL A 155 -9.39 1.22 3.35
CA VAL A 155 -9.94 0.37 2.29
C VAL A 155 -10.79 1.21 1.32
N GLY A 156 -11.63 2.12 1.83
CA GLY A 156 -12.39 3.04 0.98
C GLY A 156 -11.51 3.98 0.14
N VAL A 157 -10.43 4.51 0.76
CA VAL A 157 -9.46 5.36 0.05
C VAL A 157 -8.73 4.59 -1.04
N LEU A 158 -8.43 3.31 -0.83
CA LEU A 158 -7.79 2.45 -1.83
C LEU A 158 -8.63 2.32 -3.10
N PHE A 159 -9.96 2.18 -3.00
CA PHE A 159 -10.83 2.10 -4.17
C PHE A 159 -10.77 3.37 -5.02
N THR A 160 -10.77 4.55 -4.39
CA THR A 160 -10.64 5.82 -5.12
C THR A 160 -9.25 5.98 -5.75
N GLY A 161 -8.19 5.62 -5.00
CA GLY A 161 -6.81 5.67 -5.49
C GLY A 161 -6.53 4.67 -6.61
N ALA A 162 -7.23 3.53 -6.62
CA ALA A 162 -7.09 2.52 -7.67
C ALA A 162 -7.44 3.08 -9.06
N ILE A 163 -8.51 3.87 -9.19
CA ILE A 163 -8.92 4.47 -10.47
C ILE A 163 -7.78 5.31 -11.08
N LEU A 164 -7.15 6.17 -10.28
CA LEU A 164 -6.03 7.00 -10.73
C LEU A 164 -4.80 6.15 -11.08
N THR A 165 -4.49 5.16 -10.25
CA THR A 165 -3.35 4.26 -10.48
C THR A 165 -3.55 3.44 -11.76
N GLU A 166 -4.74 2.89 -12.00
CA GLU A 166 -5.11 2.18 -13.23
C GLU A 166 -4.93 3.07 -14.48
N THR A 167 -5.27 4.35 -14.36
CA THR A 167 -5.11 5.31 -15.46
C THR A 167 -3.63 5.60 -15.74
N ILE A 168 -2.83 5.87 -14.71
CA ILE A 168 -1.40 6.20 -14.82
C ILE A 168 -0.61 5.04 -15.43
N PHE A 169 -0.83 3.83 -14.94
CA PHE A 169 -0.11 2.63 -15.37
C PHE A 169 -0.78 1.90 -16.55
N SER A 170 -1.86 2.48 -17.13
CA SER A 170 -2.66 1.84 -18.18
C SER A 170 -3.10 0.42 -17.80
N TRP A 171 -3.36 0.20 -16.52
CA TRP A 171 -3.80 -1.08 -16.00
C TRP A 171 -5.28 -1.31 -16.37
N PRO A 172 -5.65 -2.46 -16.97
CA PRO A 172 -7.05 -2.75 -17.27
C PRO A 172 -7.77 -3.19 -15.98
N GLY A 173 -8.35 -2.24 -15.27
CA GLY A 173 -9.06 -2.46 -14.01
C GLY A 173 -10.49 -1.93 -14.04
N VAL A 174 -11.20 -2.15 -12.92
CA VAL A 174 -12.60 -1.77 -12.74
C VAL A 174 -12.83 -0.25 -12.83
N GLY A 175 -11.86 0.54 -12.34
CA GLY A 175 -11.95 1.99 -12.39
C GLY A 175 -11.88 2.54 -13.81
N LYS A 176 -10.99 2.02 -14.64
CA LYS A 176 -10.90 2.39 -16.06
C LYS A 176 -12.14 1.99 -16.83
N TRP A 177 -12.69 0.81 -16.53
CA TRP A 177 -13.98 0.36 -17.12
C TRP A 177 -15.13 1.27 -16.71
N LEU A 178 -15.21 1.69 -15.44
CA LEU A 178 -16.22 2.61 -14.95
C LEU A 178 -16.17 3.97 -15.66
N ILE A 179 -14.98 4.55 -15.81
CA ILE A 179 -14.79 5.81 -16.56
C ILE A 179 -15.24 5.64 -18.01
N ALA A 180 -14.84 4.56 -18.67
CA ALA A 180 -15.26 4.27 -20.05
C ALA A 180 -16.78 4.08 -20.19
N ALA A 181 -17.46 3.55 -19.18
CA ALA A 181 -18.91 3.37 -19.17
C ALA A 181 -19.68 4.69 -18.98
N ILE A 182 -19.09 5.69 -18.36
CA ILE A 182 -19.72 7.00 -18.12
C ILE A 182 -19.62 7.90 -19.36
N HIS A 183 -18.51 7.89 -20.09
CA HIS A 183 -18.25 8.76 -21.25
C HIS A 183 -19.24 8.62 -22.42
N PRO A 184 -19.79 7.45 -22.78
CA PRO A 184 -20.68 7.32 -23.93
C PRO A 184 -22.08 7.96 -23.76
N ARG A 185 -22.44 8.37 -22.54
CA ARG A 185 -23.78 8.95 -22.29
C ARG A 185 -23.89 10.44 -22.60
N ASP A 186 -22.78 11.13 -22.85
CA ASP A 186 -22.77 12.57 -23.12
C ASP A 186 -22.59 12.93 -24.63
N SER A 187 -22.60 11.97 -25.53
CA SER A 187 -22.67 12.31 -26.96
C SER A 187 -24.11 12.69 -27.33
N PRO A 188 -24.40 13.97 -27.58
CA PRO A 188 -25.66 14.31 -28.21
C PRO A 188 -25.68 13.63 -29.59
N VAL A 189 -26.68 12.81 -29.82
CA VAL A 189 -26.94 12.22 -31.13
C VAL A 189 -27.08 13.39 -32.10
N PRO A 190 -26.22 13.56 -33.11
CA PRO A 190 -26.42 14.59 -34.11
C PRO A 190 -27.71 14.30 -34.87
N PRO A 191 -28.47 15.33 -35.25
CA PRO A 191 -29.73 15.21 -35.97
C PRO A 191 -29.58 14.55 -37.33
#